data_81f33936a69d05170c68077f5f83e278
#
_entry.id   81f33936a69d05170c68077f5f83e278
#
_cell.length_a   1.000
_cell.length_b   1.000
_cell.length_c   1.000
_cell.angle_alpha   90.00
_cell.angle_beta   90.00
_cell.angle_gamma   90.00
#
_symmetry.space_group_name_H-M   'P 1'
#
loop_
_entity.id
_entity.type
_entity.pdbx_description
1 polymer ?
#
loop_
_entity_poly.entity_id
_entity_poly.type
_entity_poly.pdbx_seq_one_letter_code
_entity_poly.pdbx_strand_id
1 'polypeptide(L)'
;EVKKPGTPETFLRAAEVLRKFPDLYSSAYIIIGFPNENISMIRDTMSVSAEMDLDWYRISILQPLPNTPIYESMNEQGLISNTNKSEVRMALGSYGKVNEKQNKLQTSPEEFREMFDSLAADEIPDGEQITDIWFYMNYKMNFHRLFNEKRPLKLEQQRKMLTNLVDIVSPEHGFGLYFLALMEKNAAGQASPATLERLHNQVAASPYWSQRLAAYGLDPESLAAA
;
A
#
# COMPACT_ATOMS: atom_id res chain seq x y z
N GLU A 1 1.48 -17.52 -17.05
CA GLU A 1 0.18 -17.11 -16.49
C GLU A 1 -0.12 -17.88 -15.21
N VAL A 2 -0.58 -17.18 -14.20
CA VAL A 2 -0.94 -17.76 -12.91
C VAL A 2 -2.33 -18.38 -13.03
N LYS A 3 -2.39 -19.71 -13.10
CA LYS A 3 -3.65 -20.47 -13.19
C LYS A 3 -4.38 -20.51 -11.84
N LYS A 4 -4.78 -19.37 -11.29
CA LYS A 4 -5.66 -19.33 -10.11
C LYS A 4 -7.12 -19.30 -10.56
N PRO A 5 -7.96 -20.24 -10.09
CA PRO A 5 -9.39 -20.14 -10.33
C PRO A 5 -9.93 -18.96 -9.50
N GLY A 6 -10.54 -18.00 -10.16
CA GLY A 6 -11.17 -16.85 -9.52
C GLY A 6 -11.44 -15.76 -10.54
N THR A 7 -12.66 -15.25 -10.51
CA THR A 7 -13.06 -14.10 -11.33
C THR A 7 -13.35 -12.91 -10.41
N PRO A 8 -13.39 -11.69 -10.92
CA PRO A 8 -13.82 -10.52 -10.13
C PRO A 8 -15.12 -10.76 -9.36
N GLU A 9 -16.11 -11.39 -10.00
CA GLU A 9 -17.42 -11.69 -9.38
C GLU A 9 -17.29 -12.65 -8.19
N THR A 10 -16.35 -13.60 -8.25
CA THR A 10 -16.07 -14.51 -7.14
C THR A 10 -15.53 -13.75 -5.93
N PHE A 11 -14.62 -12.81 -6.16
CA PHE A 11 -14.04 -11.99 -5.08
C PHE A 11 -15.05 -11.00 -4.51
N LEU A 12 -15.86 -10.37 -5.35
CA LEU A 12 -16.93 -9.47 -4.91
C LEU A 12 -17.98 -10.21 -4.07
N ARG A 13 -18.38 -11.40 -4.48
CA ARG A 13 -19.29 -12.25 -3.69
C ARG A 13 -18.68 -12.66 -2.35
N ALA A 14 -17.38 -12.99 -2.31
CA ALA A 14 -16.70 -13.28 -1.05
C ALA A 14 -16.68 -12.04 -0.13
N ALA A 15 -16.43 -10.86 -0.67
CA ALA A 15 -16.47 -9.61 0.07
C ALA A 15 -17.87 -9.30 0.62
N GLU A 16 -18.94 -9.56 -0.15
CA GLU A 16 -20.33 -9.44 0.33
C GLU A 16 -20.63 -10.36 1.52
N VAL A 17 -20.08 -11.58 1.50
CA VAL A 17 -20.22 -12.51 2.64
C VAL A 17 -19.45 -11.97 3.85
N LEU A 18 -18.20 -11.51 3.68
CA LEU A 18 -17.38 -10.98 4.77
C LEU A 18 -18.02 -9.75 5.43
N ARG A 19 -18.67 -8.87 4.66
CA ARG A 19 -19.39 -7.70 5.20
C ARG A 19 -20.52 -8.04 6.18
N LYS A 20 -21.04 -9.26 6.15
CA LYS A 20 -22.08 -9.74 7.12
C LYS A 20 -21.49 -10.05 8.50
N PHE A 21 -20.16 -10.10 8.61
CA PHE A 21 -19.45 -10.44 9.83
C PHE A 21 -18.49 -9.30 10.20
N PRO A 22 -19.01 -8.18 10.73
CA PRO A 22 -18.19 -6.98 11.02
C PRO A 22 -17.09 -7.22 12.06
N ASP A 23 -17.23 -8.27 12.87
CA ASP A 23 -16.20 -8.68 13.86
C ASP A 23 -14.94 -9.26 13.20
N LEU A 24 -15.04 -9.73 11.96
CA LEU A 24 -13.89 -10.24 11.22
C LEU A 24 -13.10 -9.07 10.63
N TYR A 25 -11.78 -9.15 10.78
CA TYR A 25 -10.85 -8.29 10.05
C TYR A 25 -10.54 -8.95 8.71
N SER A 26 -11.01 -8.34 7.64
CA SER A 26 -10.92 -8.88 6.29
C SER A 26 -9.71 -8.34 5.54
N SER A 27 -8.98 -9.20 4.81
CA SER A 27 -7.88 -8.76 3.97
C SER A 27 -7.74 -9.60 2.70
N ALA A 28 -7.17 -8.97 1.65
CA ALA A 28 -6.82 -9.65 0.42
C ALA A 28 -5.32 -9.46 0.11
N TYR A 29 -4.74 -10.45 -0.58
CA TYR A 29 -3.42 -10.35 -1.16
C TYR A 29 -3.54 -10.02 -2.63
N ILE A 30 -2.84 -8.96 -3.05
CA ILE A 30 -2.78 -8.50 -4.44
C ILE A 30 -1.33 -8.53 -4.88
N ILE A 31 -1.10 -9.00 -6.10
CA ILE A 31 0.21 -8.95 -6.73
C ILE A 31 0.06 -8.17 -8.03
N ILE A 32 0.92 -7.18 -8.23
CA ILE A 32 1.04 -6.40 -9.47
C ILE A 32 2.42 -6.56 -10.07
N GLY A 33 2.59 -6.15 -11.32
CA GLY A 33 3.88 -6.19 -12.01
C GLY A 33 4.17 -7.53 -12.70
N PHE A 34 3.14 -8.22 -13.17
CA PHE A 34 3.32 -9.38 -14.06
C PHE A 34 3.91 -8.92 -15.41
N PRO A 35 4.65 -9.81 -16.13
CA PRO A 35 5.38 -9.43 -17.36
C PRO A 35 4.53 -8.74 -18.45
N ASN A 36 3.26 -9.13 -18.55
CA ASN A 36 2.34 -8.59 -19.55
C ASN A 36 1.19 -7.78 -18.92
N GLU A 37 1.34 -7.38 -17.65
CA GLU A 37 0.33 -6.59 -16.97
C GLU A 37 0.44 -5.13 -17.39
N ASN A 38 -0.57 -4.64 -18.08
CA ASN A 38 -0.64 -3.27 -18.53
C ASN A 38 -1.42 -2.38 -17.54
N ILE A 39 -1.42 -1.09 -17.80
CA ILE A 39 -2.08 -0.08 -16.97
C ILE A 39 -3.58 -0.34 -16.83
N SER A 40 -4.26 -0.79 -17.90
CA SER A 40 -5.70 -1.13 -17.82
C SER A 40 -5.96 -2.25 -16.80
N MET A 41 -5.14 -3.31 -16.81
CA MET A 41 -5.28 -4.43 -15.86
C MET A 41 -5.04 -4.00 -14.43
N ILE A 42 -4.10 -3.09 -14.20
CA ILE A 42 -3.84 -2.53 -12.86
C ILE A 42 -5.03 -1.67 -12.39
N ARG A 43 -5.59 -0.84 -13.28
CA ARG A 43 -6.81 -0.06 -12.98
C ARG A 43 -8.00 -0.95 -12.65
N ASP A 44 -8.19 -2.04 -13.38
CA ASP A 44 -9.25 -3.02 -13.09
C ASP A 44 -9.05 -3.66 -11.72
N THR A 45 -7.80 -4.04 -11.38
CA THR A 45 -7.45 -4.56 -10.06
C THR A 45 -7.77 -3.57 -8.94
N MET A 46 -7.45 -2.28 -9.15
CA MET A 46 -7.78 -1.22 -8.19
C MET A 46 -9.30 -1.04 -8.04
N SER A 47 -10.02 -1.04 -9.16
CA SER A 47 -11.48 -0.87 -9.19
C SER A 47 -12.20 -2.00 -8.45
N VAL A 48 -11.88 -3.26 -8.76
CA VAL A 48 -12.45 -4.44 -8.09
C VAL A 48 -12.12 -4.41 -6.59
N SER A 49 -10.89 -4.06 -6.25
CA SER A 49 -10.49 -3.97 -4.84
C SER A 49 -11.23 -2.87 -4.09
N ALA A 50 -11.45 -1.72 -4.71
CA ALA A 50 -12.26 -0.65 -4.11
C ALA A 50 -13.70 -1.08 -3.86
N GLU A 51 -14.30 -1.84 -4.80
CA GLU A 51 -15.66 -2.37 -4.68
C GLU A 51 -15.76 -3.46 -3.60
N MET A 52 -14.71 -4.26 -3.42
CA MET A 52 -14.64 -5.26 -2.34
C MET A 52 -14.73 -4.61 -0.95
N ASP A 53 -14.21 -3.43 -0.76
CA ASP A 53 -14.19 -2.65 0.50
C ASP A 53 -13.78 -3.50 1.73
N LEU A 54 -12.64 -4.19 1.61
CA LEU A 54 -12.07 -4.97 2.71
C LEU A 54 -11.29 -4.06 3.68
N ASP A 55 -10.99 -4.58 4.86
CA ASP A 55 -10.28 -3.82 5.90
C ASP A 55 -8.82 -3.52 5.53
N TRP A 56 -8.15 -4.43 4.78
CA TRP A 56 -6.78 -4.24 4.36
C TRP A 56 -6.42 -4.98 3.07
N TYR A 57 -5.49 -4.42 2.31
CA TYR A 57 -4.94 -5.02 1.09
C TYR A 57 -3.43 -5.19 1.23
N ARG A 58 -2.96 -6.42 1.13
CA ARG A 58 -1.52 -6.74 1.11
C ARG A 58 -1.05 -6.73 -0.32
N ILE A 59 -0.60 -5.57 -0.78
CA ILE A 59 -0.19 -5.35 -2.16
C ILE A 59 1.31 -5.61 -2.26
N SER A 60 1.70 -6.48 -3.18
CA SER A 60 3.10 -6.83 -3.46
C SER A 60 3.41 -6.65 -4.93
N ILE A 61 4.62 -6.22 -5.24
CA ILE A 61 5.15 -6.32 -6.59
C ILE A 61 5.63 -7.75 -6.80
N LEU A 62 5.34 -8.32 -7.98
CA LEU A 62 5.74 -9.68 -8.32
C LEU A 62 7.24 -9.88 -8.12
N GLN A 63 7.58 -10.89 -7.32
CA GLN A 63 8.94 -11.39 -7.17
C GLN A 63 9.05 -12.73 -7.89
N PRO A 64 9.68 -12.79 -9.07
CA PRO A 64 9.84 -14.02 -9.79
C PRO A 64 10.83 -14.94 -9.07
N LEU A 65 10.41 -16.16 -8.79
CA LEU A 65 11.27 -17.16 -8.15
C LEU A 65 12.09 -17.91 -9.22
N PRO A 66 13.39 -18.13 -9.02
CA PRO A 66 14.21 -18.94 -9.93
C PRO A 66 13.60 -20.31 -10.20
N ASN A 67 13.79 -20.83 -11.40
CA ASN A 67 13.25 -22.10 -11.89
C ASN A 67 11.71 -22.15 -11.98
N THR A 68 11.06 -20.99 -12.16
CA THR A 68 9.64 -20.95 -12.49
C THR A 68 9.43 -20.44 -13.92
N PRO A 69 8.37 -20.86 -14.62
CA PRO A 69 8.10 -20.36 -15.99
C PRO A 69 8.02 -18.85 -16.08
N ILE A 70 7.53 -18.18 -15.03
CA ILE A 70 7.44 -16.72 -14.99
C ILE A 70 8.83 -16.09 -14.86
N TYR A 71 9.75 -16.69 -14.10
CA TYR A 71 11.13 -16.24 -14.00
C TYR A 71 11.83 -16.34 -15.35
N GLU A 72 11.71 -17.50 -16.03
CA GLU A 72 12.32 -17.74 -17.33
C GLU A 72 11.77 -16.74 -18.37
N SER A 73 10.47 -16.55 -18.42
CA SER A 73 9.83 -15.56 -19.31
C SER A 73 10.33 -14.13 -19.05
N MET A 74 10.47 -13.73 -17.79
CA MET A 74 10.97 -12.39 -17.44
C MET A 74 12.46 -12.24 -17.75
N ASN A 75 13.24 -13.31 -17.60
CA ASN A 75 14.65 -13.32 -17.93
C ASN A 75 14.86 -13.20 -19.46
N GLU A 76 14.08 -13.94 -20.26
CA GLU A 76 14.09 -13.85 -21.72
C GLU A 76 13.71 -12.47 -22.24
N GLN A 77 12.79 -11.79 -21.56
CA GLN A 77 12.36 -10.41 -21.88
C GLN A 77 13.32 -9.34 -21.34
N GLY A 78 14.43 -9.72 -20.67
CA GLY A 78 15.37 -8.77 -20.09
C GLY A 78 14.85 -7.98 -18.90
N LEU A 79 13.72 -8.42 -18.30
CA LEU A 79 13.11 -7.79 -17.13
C LEU A 79 13.84 -8.15 -15.82
N ILE A 80 14.72 -9.14 -15.85
CA ILE A 80 15.53 -9.58 -14.73
C ILE A 80 16.99 -9.20 -14.99
N SER A 81 17.53 -8.32 -14.18
CA SER A 81 18.96 -7.98 -14.24
C SER A 81 19.79 -9.11 -13.64
N ASN A 82 20.78 -9.61 -14.39
CA ASN A 82 21.73 -10.62 -13.91
C ASN A 82 22.67 -10.10 -12.82
N THR A 83 22.78 -8.78 -12.67
CA THR A 83 23.70 -8.16 -11.70
C THR A 83 23.09 -8.05 -10.30
N ASN A 84 21.74 -8.10 -10.17
CA ASN A 84 21.09 -7.93 -8.89
C ASN A 84 19.77 -8.72 -8.83
N LYS A 85 19.91 -10.05 -8.76
CA LYS A 85 18.76 -10.97 -8.62
C LYS A 85 17.86 -10.67 -7.42
N SER A 86 18.35 -9.87 -6.48
CA SER A 86 17.61 -9.40 -5.31
C SER A 86 16.87 -8.08 -5.52
N GLU A 87 17.14 -7.32 -6.57
CA GLU A 87 16.55 -5.99 -6.81
C GLU A 87 15.45 -5.98 -7.88
N VAL A 88 15.20 -7.12 -8.48
CA VAL A 88 14.20 -7.25 -9.53
C VAL A 88 12.81 -7.12 -8.97
N ARG A 89 12.21 -5.94 -9.13
CA ARG A 89 10.85 -5.67 -8.66
C ARG A 89 10.62 -6.15 -7.23
N MET A 90 11.64 -6.01 -6.41
CA MET A 90 11.71 -6.62 -5.09
C MET A 90 10.66 -6.04 -4.17
N ALA A 91 10.06 -6.97 -3.51
CA ALA A 91 9.24 -6.89 -2.34
C ALA A 91 9.46 -5.62 -1.52
N LEU A 92 8.74 -4.60 -1.87
CA LEU A 92 8.68 -3.37 -1.11
C LEU A 92 7.68 -3.52 0.03
N GLY A 93 7.61 -4.59 0.69
CA GLY A 93 6.75 -4.88 1.84
C GLY A 93 5.26 -4.57 1.63
N SER A 94 4.42 -5.37 2.24
CA SER A 94 2.94 -5.29 2.11
C SER A 94 2.32 -3.99 2.66
N TYR A 95 3.09 -3.12 3.26
CA TYR A 95 2.60 -1.96 4.02
C TYR A 95 3.06 -0.60 3.48
N GLY A 96 3.56 -0.55 2.24
CA GLY A 96 4.06 0.69 1.69
C GLY A 96 5.46 1.08 2.18
N LYS A 97 6.20 0.16 2.79
CA LYS A 97 7.61 0.35 3.08
C LYS A 97 8.38 0.20 1.79
N VAL A 98 9.06 1.24 1.39
CA VAL A 98 9.90 1.29 0.20
C VAL A 98 11.35 1.42 0.62
N ASN A 99 12.24 0.77 -0.10
CA ASN A 99 13.64 1.06 0.02
C ASN A 99 13.86 2.52 -0.42
N GLU A 100 14.37 3.36 0.47
CA GLU A 100 14.64 4.79 0.24
C GLU A 100 15.45 5.07 -1.03
N LYS A 101 16.23 4.07 -1.50
CA LYS A 101 17.02 4.18 -2.72
C LYS A 101 16.24 3.96 -4.00
N GLN A 102 15.06 3.33 -3.94
CA GLN A 102 14.30 2.90 -5.12
C GLN A 102 13.07 3.74 -5.40
N ASN A 103 12.52 4.41 -4.39
CA ASN A 103 11.33 5.22 -4.56
C ASN A 103 11.68 6.71 -4.51
N LYS A 104 11.60 7.35 -5.65
CA LYS A 104 11.86 8.78 -5.83
C LYS A 104 10.58 9.62 -5.83
N LEU A 105 9.41 9.00 -5.75
CA LEU A 105 8.15 9.71 -5.85
C LEU A 105 7.97 10.69 -4.69
N GLN A 106 7.97 11.97 -5.01
CA GLN A 106 7.75 13.09 -4.10
C GLN A 106 6.51 13.91 -4.50
N THR A 107 5.73 13.40 -5.44
CA THR A 107 4.51 14.04 -5.91
C THR A 107 3.36 13.81 -4.94
N SER A 108 2.39 14.72 -4.94
CA SER A 108 1.15 14.53 -4.20
C SER A 108 0.33 13.36 -4.76
N PRO A 109 -0.61 12.79 -3.98
CA PRO A 109 -1.51 11.75 -4.48
C PRO A 109 -2.34 12.21 -5.69
N GLU A 110 -2.72 13.48 -5.72
CA GLU A 110 -3.49 14.08 -6.80
C GLU A 110 -2.68 14.18 -8.08
N GLU A 111 -1.46 14.71 -8.02
CA GLU A 111 -0.53 14.79 -9.16
C GLU A 111 -0.18 13.38 -9.67
N PHE A 112 0.07 12.42 -8.76
CA PHE A 112 0.31 11.05 -9.17
C PHE A 112 -0.91 10.44 -9.88
N ARG A 113 -2.12 10.67 -9.35
CA ARG A 113 -3.35 10.19 -9.97
C ARG A 113 -3.51 10.75 -11.38
N GLU A 114 -3.30 12.05 -11.57
CA GLU A 114 -3.38 12.70 -12.89
C GLU A 114 -2.35 12.08 -13.86
N MET A 115 -1.13 11.87 -13.41
CA MET A 115 -0.11 11.18 -14.20
C MET A 115 -0.54 9.75 -14.53
N PHE A 116 -0.96 8.97 -13.54
CA PHE A 116 -1.39 7.58 -13.72
C PHE A 116 -2.59 7.45 -14.64
N ASP A 117 -3.57 8.38 -14.53
CA ASP A 117 -4.75 8.41 -15.40
C ASP A 117 -4.39 8.78 -16.84
N SER A 118 -3.27 9.50 -17.07
CA SER A 118 -2.78 9.88 -18.39
C SER A 118 -2.01 8.78 -19.10
N LEU A 119 -1.54 7.72 -18.40
CA LEU A 119 -0.82 6.60 -19.02
C LEU A 119 -1.72 5.85 -20.00
N ALA A 120 -1.13 5.37 -21.10
CA ALA A 120 -1.87 4.58 -22.10
C ALA A 120 -2.37 3.26 -21.47
N ALA A 121 -3.59 2.86 -21.83
CA ALA A 121 -4.23 1.66 -21.26
C ALA A 121 -3.44 0.37 -21.52
N ASP A 122 -2.76 0.29 -22.64
CA ASP A 122 -1.96 -0.84 -23.10
C ASP A 122 -0.47 -0.74 -22.71
N GLU A 123 -0.06 0.37 -22.08
CA GLU A 123 1.30 0.55 -21.56
C GLU A 123 1.62 -0.46 -20.46
N ILE A 124 2.79 -1.09 -20.55
CA ILE A 124 3.33 -1.96 -19.51
C ILE A 124 4.26 -1.11 -18.65
N PRO A 125 3.97 -0.90 -17.36
CA PRO A 125 4.78 -0.04 -16.53
C PRO A 125 6.19 -0.60 -16.33
N ASP A 126 7.18 0.27 -16.38
CA ASP A 126 8.56 -0.09 -16.04
C ASP A 126 8.75 -0.28 -14.52
N GLY A 127 9.99 -0.56 -14.09
CA GLY A 127 10.30 -0.84 -12.68
C GLY A 127 10.12 0.36 -11.75
N GLU A 128 10.33 1.60 -12.23
CA GLU A 128 10.10 2.81 -11.44
C GLU A 128 8.61 3.11 -11.36
N GLN A 129 7.92 3.09 -12.49
CA GLN A 129 6.46 3.30 -12.57
C GLN A 129 5.69 2.29 -11.71
N ILE A 130 6.02 0.99 -11.78
CA ILE A 130 5.31 -0.03 -10.98
C ILE A 130 5.52 0.17 -9.48
N THR A 131 6.69 0.67 -9.08
CA THR A 131 6.99 1.00 -7.69
C THR A 131 6.14 2.15 -7.19
N ASP A 132 5.99 3.19 -8.00
CA ASP A 132 5.19 4.36 -7.67
C ASP A 132 3.69 4.02 -7.65
N ILE A 133 3.22 3.23 -8.62
CA ILE A 133 1.85 2.70 -8.65
C ILE A 133 1.58 1.87 -7.39
N TRP A 134 2.51 0.99 -7.01
CA TRP A 134 2.39 0.18 -5.79
C TRP A 134 2.27 1.04 -4.54
N PHE A 135 3.07 2.11 -4.41
CA PHE A 135 3.00 3.00 -3.26
C PHE A 135 1.65 3.73 -3.21
N TYR A 136 1.22 4.28 -4.34
CA TYR A 136 -0.07 4.96 -4.46
C TYR A 136 -1.24 4.03 -4.12
N MET A 137 -1.23 2.80 -4.64
CA MET A 137 -2.25 1.79 -4.31
C MET A 137 -2.30 1.51 -2.81
N ASN A 138 -1.13 1.33 -2.17
CA ASN A 138 -1.08 1.13 -0.71
C ASN A 138 -1.66 2.32 0.05
N TYR A 139 -1.30 3.54 -0.32
CA TYR A 139 -1.89 4.72 0.30
C TYR A 139 -3.40 4.78 0.09
N LYS A 140 -3.84 4.70 -1.16
CA LYS A 140 -5.25 4.88 -1.52
C LYS A 140 -6.16 3.83 -0.92
N MET A 141 -5.75 2.57 -0.96
CA MET A 141 -6.59 1.44 -0.56
C MET A 141 -6.53 1.15 0.94
N ASN A 142 -5.40 1.43 1.61
CA ASN A 142 -5.20 1.09 3.00
C ASN A 142 -5.27 2.30 3.93
N PHE A 143 -4.56 3.37 3.63
CA PHE A 143 -4.40 4.49 4.55
C PHE A 143 -5.46 5.59 4.36
N HIS A 144 -5.66 6.06 3.12
CA HIS A 144 -6.57 7.17 2.85
C HIS A 144 -7.99 6.94 3.36
N ARG A 145 -8.50 5.72 3.31
CA ARG A 145 -9.82 5.35 3.81
C ARG A 145 -9.99 5.58 5.32
N LEU A 146 -8.89 5.54 6.08
CA LEU A 146 -8.90 5.68 7.54
C LEU A 146 -9.32 7.08 8.01
N PHE A 147 -9.20 8.09 7.17
CA PHE A 147 -9.73 9.42 7.49
C PHE A 147 -11.24 9.42 7.74
N ASN A 148 -11.97 8.53 7.08
CA ASN A 148 -13.42 8.46 7.13
C ASN A 148 -13.94 7.29 7.99
N GLU A 149 -13.08 6.47 8.58
CA GLU A 149 -13.52 5.36 9.43
C GLU A 149 -14.04 5.89 10.76
N LYS A 150 -15.30 5.56 11.07
CA LYS A 150 -15.99 6.01 12.30
C LYS A 150 -16.61 4.86 13.10
N ARG A 151 -16.61 3.66 12.55
CA ARG A 151 -17.19 2.47 13.20
C ARG A 151 -16.28 2.05 14.36
N PRO A 152 -16.75 2.04 15.62
CA PRO A 152 -15.88 1.80 16.80
C PRO A 152 -15.11 0.49 16.72
N LEU A 153 -15.74 -0.59 16.27
CA LEU A 153 -15.10 -1.89 16.11
C LEU A 153 -13.99 -1.86 15.07
N LYS A 154 -14.22 -1.20 13.93
CA LYS A 154 -13.22 -1.08 12.86
C LYS A 154 -12.07 -0.16 13.26
N LEU A 155 -12.34 0.93 13.96
CA LEU A 155 -11.29 1.77 14.54
C LEU A 155 -10.35 0.96 15.44
N GLU A 156 -10.90 0.14 16.32
CA GLU A 156 -10.09 -0.71 17.20
C GLU A 156 -9.30 -1.78 16.43
N GLN A 157 -9.92 -2.41 15.43
CA GLN A 157 -9.24 -3.38 14.57
C GLN A 157 -8.10 -2.74 13.78
N GLN A 158 -8.34 -1.56 13.20
CA GLN A 158 -7.31 -0.81 12.46
C GLN A 158 -6.19 -0.33 13.38
N ARG A 159 -6.53 0.17 14.58
CA ARG A 159 -5.54 0.54 15.58
C ARG A 159 -4.62 -0.63 15.92
N LYS A 160 -5.17 -1.81 16.21
CA LYS A 160 -4.37 -3.03 16.48
C LYS A 160 -3.48 -3.41 15.30
N MET A 161 -3.99 -3.34 14.09
CA MET A 161 -3.21 -3.66 12.88
C MET A 161 -2.05 -2.65 12.71
N LEU A 162 -2.31 -1.35 12.85
CA LEU A 162 -1.29 -0.31 12.74
C LEU A 162 -0.26 -0.41 13.89
N THR A 163 -0.70 -0.74 15.11
CA THR A 163 0.21 -1.02 16.23
C THR A 163 1.16 -2.17 15.87
N ASN A 164 0.62 -3.28 15.35
CA ASN A 164 1.47 -4.39 14.91
C ASN A 164 2.43 -3.98 13.78
N LEU A 165 1.96 -3.14 12.86
CA LEU A 165 2.82 -2.61 11.78
C LEU A 165 4.01 -1.85 12.36
N VAL A 166 3.78 -0.89 13.25
CA VAL A 166 4.85 0.01 13.74
C VAL A 166 5.64 -0.56 14.93
N ASP A 167 5.16 -1.58 15.61
CA ASP A 167 5.90 -2.19 16.71
C ASP A 167 6.72 -3.41 16.29
N ILE A 168 6.26 -4.15 15.26
CA ILE A 168 6.85 -5.43 14.90
C ILE A 168 7.39 -5.43 13.46
N VAL A 169 6.57 -4.98 12.49
CA VAL A 169 6.89 -5.16 11.07
C VAL A 169 7.82 -4.08 10.54
N SER A 170 7.56 -2.84 10.87
CA SER A 170 8.31 -1.67 10.38
C SER A 170 8.23 -0.50 11.35
N PRO A 171 9.07 -0.47 12.40
CA PRO A 171 9.05 0.57 13.42
C PRO A 171 9.24 1.99 12.89
N GLU A 172 9.93 2.13 11.77
CA GLU A 172 10.21 3.40 11.10
C GLU A 172 9.16 3.82 10.06
N HIS A 173 8.01 3.13 9.98
CA HIS A 173 7.01 3.39 8.95
C HIS A 173 6.22 4.69 9.24
N GLY A 174 6.60 5.81 8.59
CA GLY A 174 6.01 7.13 8.83
C GLY A 174 4.49 7.19 8.65
N PHE A 175 3.94 6.61 7.58
CA PHE A 175 2.48 6.53 7.41
C PHE A 175 1.83 5.67 8.50
N GLY A 176 2.46 4.55 8.87
CA GLY A 176 1.96 3.70 9.95
C GLY A 176 1.81 4.46 11.26
N LEU A 177 2.84 5.23 11.63
CA LEU A 177 2.81 6.08 12.84
C LEU A 177 1.77 7.20 12.73
N TYR A 178 1.70 7.90 11.60
CA TYR A 178 0.71 8.96 11.39
C TYR A 178 -0.73 8.43 11.54
N PHE A 179 -1.04 7.36 10.84
CA PHE A 179 -2.40 6.80 10.85
C PHE A 179 -2.72 6.08 12.17
N LEU A 180 -1.73 5.54 12.88
CA LEU A 180 -1.95 5.06 14.25
C LEU A 180 -2.38 6.21 15.18
N ALA A 181 -1.64 7.33 15.16
CA ALA A 181 -2.00 8.52 15.92
C ALA A 181 -3.39 9.06 15.53
N LEU A 182 -3.74 9.06 14.25
CA LEU A 182 -5.07 9.43 13.77
C LEU A 182 -6.17 8.50 14.32
N MET A 183 -5.94 7.19 14.33
CA MET A 183 -6.90 6.23 14.89
C MET A 183 -7.06 6.39 16.40
N GLU A 184 -5.97 6.65 17.13
CA GLU A 184 -6.02 6.96 18.56
C GLU A 184 -6.83 8.25 18.83
N LYS A 185 -6.57 9.31 18.05
CA LYS A 185 -7.32 10.56 18.14
C LYS A 185 -8.81 10.36 17.87
N ASN A 186 -9.16 9.61 16.83
CA ASN A 186 -10.56 9.34 16.47
C ASN A 186 -11.28 8.47 17.52
N ALA A 187 -10.56 7.57 18.19
CA ALA A 187 -11.15 6.69 19.21
C ALA A 187 -11.23 7.33 20.60
N ALA A 188 -10.24 8.12 20.99
CA ALA A 188 -10.08 8.63 22.38
C ALA A 188 -10.13 10.18 22.46
N GLY A 189 -10.31 10.88 21.35
CA GLY A 189 -10.28 12.35 21.30
C GLY A 189 -8.88 12.94 21.21
N GLN A 190 -7.84 12.16 21.47
CA GLN A 190 -6.44 12.59 21.39
C GLN A 190 -5.55 11.41 21.01
N ALA A 191 -4.46 11.71 20.31
CA ALA A 191 -3.42 10.74 20.04
C ALA A 191 -2.54 10.50 21.30
N SER A 192 -1.99 9.31 21.43
CA SER A 192 -1.08 8.98 22.53
C SER A 192 0.20 9.80 22.43
N PRO A 193 0.70 10.41 23.55
CA PRO A 193 1.97 11.12 23.54
C PRO A 193 3.14 10.27 23.01
N ALA A 194 3.16 8.99 23.34
CA ALA A 194 4.20 8.07 22.90
C ALA A 194 4.17 7.85 21.36
N THR A 195 2.99 7.75 20.77
CA THR A 195 2.84 7.62 19.31
C THR A 195 3.26 8.92 18.59
N LEU A 196 2.87 10.08 19.13
CA LEU A 196 3.27 11.38 18.59
C LEU A 196 4.78 11.60 18.67
N GLU A 197 5.41 11.28 19.80
CA GLU A 197 6.86 11.36 19.96
C GLU A 197 7.59 10.49 18.93
N ARG A 198 7.14 9.24 18.73
CA ARG A 198 7.71 8.35 17.72
C ARG A 198 7.55 8.93 16.30
N LEU A 199 6.38 9.47 15.99
CA LEU A 199 6.12 10.10 14.69
C LEU A 199 7.05 11.30 14.45
N HIS A 200 7.15 12.22 15.43
CA HIS A 200 8.03 13.38 15.33
C HIS A 200 9.50 12.98 15.17
N ASN A 201 9.95 12.01 15.98
CA ASN A 201 11.32 11.48 15.87
C ASN A 201 11.59 10.87 14.48
N GLN A 202 10.61 10.13 13.94
CA GLN A 202 10.74 9.52 12.61
C GLN A 202 10.78 10.57 11.50
N VAL A 203 9.95 11.59 11.57
CA VAL A 203 9.92 12.71 10.61
C VAL A 203 11.24 13.48 10.65
N ALA A 204 11.77 13.74 11.84
CA ALA A 204 13.04 14.45 12.02
C ALA A 204 14.25 13.62 11.54
N ALA A 205 14.21 12.30 11.72
CA ALA A 205 15.32 11.41 11.36
C ALA A 205 15.33 10.99 9.88
N SER A 206 14.18 11.02 9.19
CA SER A 206 14.05 10.50 7.83
C SER A 206 13.51 11.54 6.86
N PRO A 207 14.38 12.13 6.00
CA PRO A 207 13.93 13.00 4.91
C PRO A 207 12.92 12.33 3.98
N TYR A 208 13.05 11.02 3.78
CA TYR A 208 12.10 10.22 3.00
C TYR A 208 10.68 10.34 3.54
N TRP A 209 10.48 10.09 4.85
CA TRP A 209 9.15 10.17 5.45
C TRP A 209 8.65 11.59 5.61
N SER A 210 9.55 12.53 5.97
CA SER A 210 9.21 13.96 6.06
C SER A 210 8.64 14.49 4.75
N GLN A 211 9.36 14.29 3.64
CA GLN A 211 8.91 14.74 2.32
C GLN A 211 7.63 14.05 1.87
N ARG A 212 7.51 12.75 2.15
CA ARG A 212 6.34 11.97 1.75
C ARG A 212 5.08 12.35 2.53
N LEU A 213 5.17 12.54 3.84
CA LEU A 213 4.07 13.05 4.64
C LEU A 213 3.63 14.43 4.15
N ALA A 214 4.58 15.34 3.89
CA ALA A 214 4.29 16.66 3.36
C ALA A 214 3.62 16.61 1.99
N ALA A 215 4.14 15.80 1.05
CA ALA A 215 3.56 15.63 -0.28
C ALA A 215 2.12 15.09 -0.25
N TYR A 216 1.81 14.28 0.77
CA TYR A 216 0.48 13.71 0.97
C TYR A 216 -0.42 14.56 1.89
N GLY A 217 0.02 15.77 2.26
CA GLY A 217 -0.75 16.67 3.11
C GLY A 217 -0.98 16.15 4.53
N LEU A 218 -0.10 15.26 4.99
CA LEU A 218 -0.18 14.61 6.31
C LEU A 218 0.67 15.41 7.30
N ASP A 219 0.04 16.34 8.00
CA ASP A 219 0.70 17.20 8.99
C ASP A 219 0.67 16.53 10.39
N PRO A 220 1.82 16.10 10.96
CA PRO A 220 1.89 15.55 12.31
C PRO A 220 1.36 16.50 13.38
N GLU A 221 1.53 17.80 13.24
CA GLU A 221 1.08 18.78 14.23
C GLU A 221 -0.45 18.84 14.33
N SER A 222 -1.16 18.52 13.24
CA SER A 222 -2.61 18.43 13.23
C SER A 222 -3.17 17.33 14.15
N LEU A 223 -2.35 16.38 14.53
CA LEU A 223 -2.74 15.25 15.41
C LEU A 223 -2.56 15.59 16.89
N ALA A 224 -1.69 16.53 17.23
CA ALA A 224 -1.42 16.96 18.60
C ALA A 224 -2.49 17.92 19.14
N ALA A 225 -3.18 18.65 18.27
CA ALA A 225 -4.22 19.62 18.67
C ALA A 225 -5.46 18.88 19.20
N ALA A 226 -5.90 19.26 20.40
CA ALA A 226 -7.16 18.84 21.00
C ALA A 226 -8.35 19.57 20.37
#